data_824221e7d0c21f982cd1cff4ae3ff152
#
_entry.id   824221e7d0c21f982cd1cff4ae3ff152
#
_cell.length_a   1.000
_cell.length_b   1.000
_cell.length_c   1.000
_cell.angle_alpha   90.00
_cell.angle_beta   90.00
_cell.angle_gamma   90.00
#
_symmetry.space_group_name_H-M   'P 1'
#
loop_
_entity.id
_entity.type
_entity.pdbx_description
1 polymer ?
#
loop_
_entity_poly.entity_id
_entity_poly.type
_entity_poly.pdbx_seq_one_letter_code
_entity_poly.pdbx_strand_id
1 'polypeptide(L)'
;LVGSEMCIRDSSVGTQMLPESQLDRFMIQLSIGYPSCEDQIKILNARRYTNPLHEIKPVCDAKSLMQVQDYLSAIKVTEDIMRYAIRLCEETRVHPFVELGISPRGVIALIRMAKANALVEQRNYVVPEDVQSVYLDVCVHRLVLRPQALIEGVNKVQILQGILEKVK
;
A
#
# COMPACT_ATOMS: atom_id res chain seq x y z
N LEU A 1 -1.28 -10.25 -17.40
CA LEU A 1 -0.86 -9.19 -16.45
C LEU A 1 -0.62 -9.71 -15.03
N VAL A 2 -0.95 -10.95 -14.75
CA VAL A 2 -0.93 -11.55 -13.42
C VAL A 2 0.39 -12.27 -13.11
N GLY A 3 1.22 -12.46 -14.10
CA GLY A 3 2.44 -13.25 -13.95
C GLY A 3 3.64 -12.51 -13.39
N SER A 4 3.63 -11.20 -13.41
CA SER A 4 4.78 -10.40 -12.99
C SER A 4 4.95 -10.33 -11.47
N GLU A 5 3.84 -10.36 -10.74
CA GLU A 5 3.85 -10.27 -9.28
C GLU A 5 4.43 -11.51 -8.61
N MET A 6 4.31 -12.64 -9.27
CA MET A 6 4.83 -13.91 -8.75
C MET A 6 6.35 -14.05 -8.88
N CYS A 7 6.94 -13.33 -9.82
CA CYS A 7 8.39 -13.37 -10.04
C CYS A 7 9.19 -12.56 -9.02
N ILE A 8 8.53 -11.73 -8.22
CA ILE A 8 9.17 -10.85 -7.23
C ILE A 8 9.34 -11.53 -5.87
N ARG A 9 9.01 -12.79 -5.74
CA ARG A 9 9.16 -13.57 -4.49
C ARG A 9 10.60 -13.84 -4.09
N ASP A 10 11.53 -13.70 -4.99
CA ASP A 10 12.88 -14.13 -4.70
C ASP A 10 13.75 -12.98 -4.24
N SER A 11 13.94 -12.95 -2.95
CA SER A 11 15.00 -12.25 -2.23
C SER A 11 16.39 -12.85 -2.51
N SER A 12 16.60 -13.56 -3.59
CA SER A 12 17.90 -14.15 -3.87
C SER A 12 18.88 -13.10 -4.39
N VAL A 13 20.08 -13.20 -3.89
CA VAL A 13 21.28 -12.48 -4.32
C VAL A 13 21.37 -12.55 -5.84
N GLY A 14 21.09 -11.42 -6.53
CA GLY A 14 21.13 -11.34 -7.98
C GLY A 14 19.89 -10.77 -8.66
N THR A 15 18.78 -10.55 -7.94
CA THR A 15 17.62 -9.85 -8.48
C THR A 15 17.87 -8.36 -8.52
N GLN A 16 17.84 -7.79 -9.72
CA GLN A 16 17.93 -6.36 -9.90
C GLN A 16 16.70 -5.69 -9.29
N MET A 17 16.88 -4.68 -8.43
CA MET A 17 15.78 -3.94 -7.87
C MET A 17 14.91 -3.36 -8.99
N LEU A 18 13.58 -3.41 -8.81
CA LEU A 18 12.66 -2.83 -9.79
C LEU A 18 12.92 -1.33 -9.94
N PRO A 19 12.96 -0.82 -11.17
CA PRO A 19 13.02 0.62 -11.41
C PRO A 19 11.84 1.35 -10.74
N GLU A 20 12.08 2.57 -10.30
CA GLU A 20 11.08 3.41 -9.61
C GLU A 20 9.80 3.59 -10.43
N SER A 21 9.93 3.70 -11.76
CA SER A 21 8.81 3.79 -12.69
C SER A 21 7.94 2.52 -12.71
N GLN A 22 8.49 1.37 -12.35
CA GLN A 22 7.75 0.13 -12.19
C GLN A 22 7.13 0.04 -10.79
N LEU A 23 7.86 0.46 -9.75
CA LEU A 23 7.34 0.51 -8.37
C LEU A 23 6.10 1.40 -8.28
N ASP A 24 6.06 2.54 -8.97
CA ASP A 24 4.91 3.44 -9.00
C ASP A 24 3.61 2.80 -9.57
N ARG A 25 3.74 1.67 -10.27
CA ARG A 25 2.57 0.93 -10.80
C ARG A 25 1.89 0.03 -9.78
N PHE A 26 2.58 -0.36 -8.70
CA PHE A 26 1.98 -1.15 -7.64
C PHE A 26 1.06 -0.28 -6.79
N MET A 27 -0.11 -0.80 -6.46
CA MET A 27 -1.12 -0.05 -5.70
C MET A 27 -0.64 0.27 -4.29
N ILE A 28 -0.14 -0.75 -3.58
CA ILE A 28 0.32 -0.69 -2.19
C ILE A 28 1.60 -1.50 -2.01
N GLN A 29 2.34 -1.20 -0.95
CA GLN A 29 3.43 -2.01 -0.43
C GLN A 29 3.11 -2.38 1.02
N LEU A 30 3.09 -3.67 1.31
CA LEU A 30 2.84 -4.21 2.65
C LEU A 30 4.05 -5.00 3.13
N SER A 31 4.26 -5.03 4.44
CA SER A 31 5.23 -5.88 5.10
C SER A 31 4.50 -6.89 5.97
N ILE A 32 4.74 -8.18 5.73
CA ILE A 32 4.11 -9.27 6.51
C ILE A 32 4.94 -9.57 7.78
N GLY A 33 6.26 -9.33 7.73
CA GLY A 33 7.17 -9.69 8.79
C GLY A 33 7.36 -11.21 8.95
N TYR A 34 8.02 -11.61 10.03
CA TYR A 34 8.19 -13.02 10.39
C TYR A 34 7.16 -13.44 11.44
N PRO A 35 6.69 -14.71 11.39
CA PRO A 35 5.80 -15.23 12.42
C PRO A 35 6.50 -15.33 13.77
N SER A 36 5.74 -15.23 14.85
CA SER A 36 6.25 -15.46 16.21
C SER A 36 6.76 -16.90 16.39
N CYS A 37 7.54 -17.17 17.44
CA CYS A 37 8.00 -18.52 17.76
C CYS A 37 6.81 -19.49 17.89
N GLU A 38 5.75 -19.08 18.58
CA GLU A 38 4.54 -19.88 18.79
C GLU A 38 3.82 -20.17 17.46
N ASP A 39 3.76 -19.20 16.55
CA ASP A 39 3.15 -19.41 15.25
C ASP A 39 4.01 -20.29 14.35
N GLN A 40 5.32 -20.21 14.46
CA GLN A 40 6.22 -21.16 13.77
C GLN A 40 6.01 -22.59 14.25
N ILE A 41 5.82 -22.82 15.56
CA ILE A 41 5.50 -24.13 16.12
C ILE A 41 4.15 -24.63 15.55
N LYS A 42 3.13 -23.77 15.48
CA LYS A 42 1.84 -24.13 14.85
C LYS A 42 2.00 -24.54 13.39
N ILE A 43 2.79 -23.78 12.62
CA ILE A 43 3.08 -24.07 11.21
C ILE A 43 3.77 -25.44 11.06
N LEU A 44 4.78 -25.72 11.91
CA LEU A 44 5.49 -26.99 11.88
C LEU A 44 4.56 -28.16 12.22
N ASN A 45 3.74 -28.01 13.26
CA ASN A 45 2.78 -29.04 13.66
C ASN A 45 1.72 -29.29 12.57
N ALA A 46 1.18 -28.22 11.96
CA ALA A 46 0.19 -28.35 10.89
C ALA A 46 0.76 -29.08 9.64
N ARG A 47 2.06 -28.91 9.37
CA ARG A 47 2.73 -29.55 8.22
C ARG A 47 3.31 -30.91 8.50
N ARG A 48 3.20 -31.42 9.74
CA ARG A 48 3.83 -32.67 10.15
C ARG A 48 3.29 -33.91 9.42
N TYR A 49 2.00 -33.93 9.11
CA TYR A 49 1.33 -35.10 8.50
C TYR A 49 0.56 -34.76 7.22
N THR A 50 0.12 -33.52 7.07
CA THR A 50 -0.69 -33.08 5.93
C THR A 50 -0.18 -31.74 5.40
N ASN A 51 -0.55 -31.41 4.16
CA ASN A 51 -0.33 -30.07 3.64
C ASN A 51 -1.64 -29.28 3.80
N PRO A 52 -1.69 -28.27 4.71
CA PRO A 52 -2.91 -27.49 4.97
C PRO A 52 -3.48 -26.80 3.73
N LEU A 53 -2.67 -26.60 2.68
CA LEU A 53 -3.12 -26.02 1.42
C LEU A 53 -4.22 -26.84 0.73
N HIS A 54 -4.30 -28.15 0.96
CA HIS A 54 -5.34 -29.00 0.39
C HIS A 54 -6.71 -28.81 1.05
N GLU A 55 -6.75 -28.19 2.22
CA GLU A 55 -7.98 -27.97 3.00
C GLU A 55 -8.58 -26.57 2.75
N ILE A 56 -7.84 -25.69 2.06
CA ILE A 56 -8.29 -24.33 1.77
C ILE A 56 -9.43 -24.37 0.76
N LYS A 57 -10.54 -23.75 1.14
CA LYS A 57 -11.70 -23.57 0.27
C LYS A 57 -11.75 -22.11 -0.24
N PRO A 58 -12.26 -21.87 -1.46
CA PRO A 58 -12.47 -20.51 -1.95
C PRO A 58 -13.46 -19.78 -1.03
N VAL A 59 -13.14 -18.52 -0.72
CA VAL A 59 -13.99 -17.64 0.12
C VAL A 59 -15.02 -16.91 -0.73
N CYS A 60 -14.66 -16.59 -1.98
CA CYS A 60 -15.54 -15.98 -2.97
C CYS A 60 -15.11 -16.40 -4.38
N ASP A 61 -15.99 -16.20 -5.33
CA ASP A 61 -15.69 -16.39 -6.74
C ASP A 61 -15.19 -15.09 -7.41
N ALA A 62 -14.62 -15.20 -8.61
CA ALA A 62 -14.13 -14.05 -9.35
C ALA A 62 -15.23 -13.06 -9.70
N LYS A 63 -16.46 -13.54 -9.95
CA LYS A 63 -17.60 -12.68 -10.28
C LYS A 63 -18.00 -11.79 -9.12
N SER A 64 -18.07 -12.34 -7.92
CA SER A 64 -18.33 -11.59 -6.68
C SER A 64 -17.26 -10.53 -6.43
N LEU A 65 -15.98 -10.88 -6.66
CA LEU A 65 -14.89 -9.92 -6.52
C LEU A 65 -14.99 -8.77 -7.53
N MET A 66 -15.33 -9.06 -8.77
CA MET A 66 -15.57 -8.03 -9.81
C MET A 66 -16.73 -7.11 -9.45
N GLN A 67 -17.83 -7.65 -8.92
CA GLN A 67 -18.96 -6.84 -8.45
C GLN A 67 -18.55 -5.87 -7.32
N VAL A 68 -17.70 -6.31 -6.39
CA VAL A 68 -17.15 -5.45 -5.34
C VAL A 68 -16.29 -4.34 -5.96
N GLN A 69 -15.44 -4.66 -6.94
CA GLN A 69 -14.62 -3.67 -7.64
C GLN A 69 -15.47 -2.63 -8.40
N ASP A 70 -16.54 -3.07 -9.05
CA ASP A 70 -17.48 -2.18 -9.74
C ASP A 70 -18.17 -1.25 -8.74
N TYR A 71 -18.56 -1.77 -7.57
CA TYR A 71 -19.19 -0.99 -6.51
C TYR A 71 -18.31 0.13 -5.98
N LEU A 72 -16.97 -0.04 -6.00
CA LEU A 72 -16.03 1.01 -5.58
C LEU A 72 -16.18 2.29 -6.40
N SER A 73 -16.64 2.19 -7.66
CA SER A 73 -16.89 3.37 -8.49
C SER A 73 -18.01 4.25 -7.93
N ALA A 74 -19.00 3.65 -7.27
CA ALA A 74 -20.16 4.33 -6.67
C ALA A 74 -19.85 5.01 -5.33
N ILE A 75 -18.72 4.69 -4.67
CA ILE A 75 -18.30 5.34 -3.43
C ILE A 75 -18.02 6.83 -3.69
N LYS A 76 -18.71 7.68 -2.95
CA LYS A 76 -18.62 9.15 -3.12
C LYS A 76 -17.33 9.68 -2.51
N VAL A 77 -16.67 10.59 -3.23
CA VAL A 77 -15.52 11.36 -2.76
C VAL A 77 -15.82 12.83 -3.01
N THR A 78 -15.80 13.64 -1.97
CA THR A 78 -16.01 15.09 -2.11
C THR A 78 -14.75 15.76 -2.65
N GLU A 79 -14.91 16.96 -3.20
CA GLU A 79 -13.76 17.73 -3.69
C GLU A 79 -12.77 18.05 -2.57
N ASP A 80 -13.24 18.29 -1.35
CA ASP A 80 -12.40 18.56 -0.19
C ASP A 80 -11.48 17.39 0.15
N ILE A 81 -12.00 16.15 0.09
CA ILE A 81 -11.19 14.94 0.28
C ILE A 81 -10.16 14.79 -0.85
N MET A 82 -10.55 15.09 -2.09
CA MET A 82 -9.59 15.06 -3.20
C MET A 82 -8.48 16.10 -3.01
N ARG A 83 -8.82 17.34 -2.60
CA ARG A 83 -7.86 18.39 -2.28
C ARG A 83 -6.95 18.00 -1.12
N TYR A 84 -7.49 17.38 -0.08
CA TYR A 84 -6.71 16.86 1.03
C TYR A 84 -5.67 15.82 0.57
N ALA A 85 -6.09 14.81 -0.20
CA ALA A 85 -5.19 13.79 -0.74
C ALA A 85 -4.11 14.38 -1.67
N ILE A 86 -4.48 15.39 -2.50
CA ILE A 86 -3.54 16.10 -3.37
C ILE A 86 -2.51 16.85 -2.50
N ARG A 87 -2.93 17.61 -1.50
CA ARG A 87 -2.03 18.37 -0.60
C ARG A 87 -1.03 17.44 0.09
N LEU A 88 -1.48 16.29 0.61
CA LEU A 88 -0.57 15.29 1.19
C LEU A 88 0.52 14.86 0.21
N CYS A 89 0.16 14.63 -1.05
CA CYS A 89 1.13 14.22 -2.07
C CYS A 89 2.02 15.37 -2.53
N GLU A 90 1.51 16.60 -2.60
CA GLU A 90 2.30 17.80 -2.97
C GLU A 90 3.36 18.12 -1.92
N GLU A 91 3.05 18.00 -0.63
CA GLU A 91 4.03 18.17 0.44
C GLU A 91 5.22 17.21 0.30
N THR A 92 5.01 16.01 -0.25
CA THR A 92 6.14 15.10 -0.53
C THR A 92 7.09 15.64 -1.60
N ARG A 93 6.58 16.40 -2.58
CA ARG A 93 7.37 16.92 -3.70
C ARG A 93 8.25 18.10 -3.32
N VAL A 94 7.84 18.85 -2.31
CA VAL A 94 8.59 20.03 -1.82
C VAL A 94 9.43 19.73 -0.59
N HIS A 95 9.39 18.51 -0.08
CA HIS A 95 10.11 18.12 1.12
C HIS A 95 11.63 18.09 0.88
N PRO A 96 12.48 18.71 1.74
CA PRO A 96 13.92 18.88 1.50
C PRO A 96 14.69 17.57 1.32
N PHE A 97 14.27 16.49 1.98
CA PHE A 97 14.91 15.16 1.90
C PHE A 97 14.37 14.28 0.77
N VAL A 98 13.39 14.75 0.01
CA VAL A 98 12.78 13.97 -1.07
C VAL A 98 13.36 14.41 -2.42
N GLU A 99 13.83 13.45 -3.20
CA GLU A 99 14.26 13.65 -4.57
C GLU A 99 13.10 13.50 -5.54
N LEU A 100 12.31 12.41 -5.37
CA LEU A 100 11.11 12.15 -6.15
C LEU A 100 9.92 11.95 -5.19
N GLY A 101 8.97 12.87 -5.23
CA GLY A 101 7.71 12.81 -4.49
C GLY A 101 6.63 12.01 -5.23
N ILE A 102 5.46 11.94 -4.62
CA ILE A 102 4.34 11.13 -5.12
C ILE A 102 3.83 11.68 -6.46
N SER A 103 3.72 10.80 -7.45
CA SER A 103 3.20 11.09 -8.78
C SER A 103 1.68 11.28 -8.78
N PRO A 104 1.07 11.87 -9.83
CA PRO A 104 -0.39 11.89 -9.99
C PRO A 104 -1.03 10.50 -9.98
N ARG A 105 -0.29 9.46 -10.45
CA ARG A 105 -0.72 8.06 -10.35
C ARG A 105 -0.84 7.61 -8.89
N GLY A 106 0.09 8.03 -8.03
CA GLY A 106 0.03 7.77 -6.59
C GLY A 106 -1.19 8.41 -5.93
N VAL A 107 -1.57 9.63 -6.33
CA VAL A 107 -2.81 10.29 -5.85
C VAL A 107 -4.05 9.48 -6.24
N ILE A 108 -4.10 8.98 -7.49
CA ILE A 108 -5.22 8.14 -7.96
C ILE A 108 -5.26 6.82 -7.15
N ALA A 109 -4.10 6.21 -6.89
CA ALA A 109 -4.02 5.00 -6.07
C ALA A 109 -4.52 5.27 -4.64
N LEU A 110 -4.13 6.40 -4.05
CA LEU A 110 -4.53 6.82 -2.70
C LEU A 110 -6.06 6.94 -2.58
N ILE A 111 -6.69 7.65 -3.51
CA ILE A 111 -8.17 7.77 -3.54
C ILE A 111 -8.85 6.41 -3.75
N ARG A 112 -8.30 5.55 -4.61
CA ARG A 112 -8.85 4.19 -4.81
C ARG A 112 -8.78 3.35 -3.54
N MET A 113 -7.67 3.39 -2.83
CA MET A 113 -7.51 2.68 -1.57
C MET A 113 -8.39 3.26 -0.46
N ALA A 114 -8.52 4.59 -0.37
CA ALA A 114 -9.45 5.22 0.56
C ALA A 114 -10.91 4.82 0.31
N LYS A 115 -11.33 4.69 -0.95
CA LYS A 115 -12.65 4.14 -1.28
C LYS A 115 -12.81 2.69 -0.81
N ALA A 116 -11.78 1.86 -1.01
CA ALA A 116 -11.81 0.47 -0.56
C ALA A 116 -11.89 0.38 0.97
N ASN A 117 -11.17 1.25 1.69
CA ASN A 117 -11.26 1.35 3.15
C ASN A 117 -12.67 1.76 3.60
N ALA A 118 -13.25 2.79 3.01
CA ALA A 118 -14.62 3.21 3.29
C ALA A 118 -15.64 2.08 3.09
N LEU A 119 -15.46 1.25 2.04
CA LEU A 119 -16.32 0.08 1.79
C LEU A 119 -16.16 -0.99 2.87
N VAL A 120 -14.94 -1.29 3.30
CA VAL A 120 -14.68 -2.24 4.39
C VAL A 120 -15.35 -1.76 5.68
N GLU A 121 -15.33 -0.44 5.92
CA GLU A 121 -16.03 0.21 7.05
C GLU A 121 -17.54 0.39 6.79
N GLN A 122 -18.09 -0.28 5.77
CA GLN A 122 -19.52 -0.28 5.42
C GLN A 122 -20.10 1.12 5.13
N ARG A 123 -19.27 2.03 4.60
CA ARG A 123 -19.67 3.39 4.19
C ARG A 123 -19.67 3.53 2.67
N ASN A 124 -20.55 4.37 2.15
CA ASN A 124 -20.64 4.71 0.73
C ASN A 124 -20.02 6.07 0.39
N TYR A 125 -19.23 6.64 1.31
CA TYR A 125 -18.49 7.89 1.15
C TYR A 125 -17.15 7.80 1.88
N VAL A 126 -16.17 8.54 1.38
CA VAL A 126 -14.81 8.61 1.94
C VAL A 126 -14.72 9.76 2.95
N VAL A 127 -14.03 9.50 4.06
CA VAL A 127 -13.67 10.49 5.09
C VAL A 127 -12.13 10.67 5.13
N PRO A 128 -11.61 11.76 5.75
CA PRO A 128 -10.16 11.98 5.84
C PRO A 128 -9.41 10.81 6.45
N GLU A 129 -9.98 10.14 7.44
CA GLU A 129 -9.40 8.99 8.14
C GLU A 129 -9.14 7.82 7.20
N ASP A 130 -9.98 7.63 6.17
CA ASP A 130 -9.75 6.60 5.16
C ASP A 130 -8.49 6.88 4.34
N VAL A 131 -8.25 8.15 4.01
CA VAL A 131 -7.05 8.57 3.30
C VAL A 131 -5.82 8.38 4.18
N GLN A 132 -5.91 8.77 5.46
CA GLN A 132 -4.82 8.68 6.43
C GLN A 132 -4.41 7.22 6.67
N SER A 133 -5.38 6.32 6.85
CA SER A 133 -5.14 4.91 7.17
C SER A 133 -4.36 4.17 6.08
N VAL A 134 -4.54 4.54 4.81
CA VAL A 134 -3.89 3.87 3.66
C VAL A 134 -2.69 4.66 3.12
N TYR A 135 -2.44 5.88 3.64
CA TYR A 135 -1.45 6.80 3.07
C TYR A 135 -0.04 6.22 3.05
N LEU A 136 0.41 5.61 4.14
CA LEU A 136 1.75 5.01 4.22
C LEU A 136 1.92 3.86 3.23
N ASP A 137 0.97 2.93 3.21
CA ASP A 137 1.02 1.73 2.36
C ASP A 137 1.01 2.08 0.86
N VAL A 138 0.31 3.15 0.50
CA VAL A 138 0.25 3.64 -0.88
C VAL A 138 1.50 4.43 -1.26
N CYS A 139 2.09 5.21 -0.33
CA CYS A 139 3.08 6.22 -0.66
C CYS A 139 4.54 5.79 -0.43
N VAL A 140 4.81 4.89 0.52
CA VAL A 140 6.18 4.58 0.96
C VAL A 140 7.10 4.07 -0.15
N HIS A 141 6.59 3.25 -1.06
CA HIS A 141 7.37 2.66 -2.15
C HIS A 141 7.56 3.62 -3.35
N ARG A 142 6.79 4.72 -3.38
CA ARG A 142 6.84 5.74 -4.44
C ARG A 142 7.81 6.88 -4.14
N LEU A 143 8.22 7.00 -2.88
CA LEU A 143 9.15 8.05 -2.46
C LEU A 143 10.59 7.66 -2.78
N VAL A 144 11.36 8.59 -3.35
CA VAL A 144 12.82 8.48 -3.47
C VAL A 144 13.44 9.56 -2.60
N LEU A 145 14.36 9.16 -1.73
CA LEU A 145 15.04 10.06 -0.81
C LEU A 145 16.37 10.53 -1.40
N ARG A 146 16.72 11.77 -1.09
CA ARG A 146 18.04 12.30 -1.37
C ARG A 146 19.11 11.62 -0.49
N PRO A 147 20.37 11.53 -0.93
CA PRO A 147 21.45 10.94 -0.14
C PRO A 147 21.61 11.55 1.27
N GLN A 148 21.31 12.84 1.42
CA GLN A 148 21.32 13.54 2.71
C GLN A 148 20.39 12.92 3.75
N ALA A 149 19.22 12.47 3.35
CA ALA A 149 18.28 11.81 4.27
C ALA A 149 18.89 10.57 4.92
N LEU A 150 19.67 9.79 4.14
CA LEU A 150 20.35 8.60 4.64
C LEU A 150 21.44 8.96 5.67
N ILE A 151 22.18 10.06 5.42
CA ILE A 151 23.25 10.54 6.35
C ILE A 151 22.62 11.00 7.66
N GLU A 152 21.46 11.65 7.62
CA GLU A 152 20.75 12.14 8.79
C GLU A 152 19.87 11.06 9.46
N GLY A 153 19.84 9.83 8.94
CA GLY A 153 19.05 8.72 9.48
C GLY A 153 17.55 8.88 9.34
N VAL A 154 17.11 9.75 8.41
CA VAL A 154 15.68 9.97 8.13
C VAL A 154 15.17 8.93 7.16
N ASN A 155 14.05 8.29 7.49
CA ASN A 155 13.43 7.28 6.63
C ASN A 155 12.11 7.78 6.01
N LYS A 156 11.66 7.06 4.98
CA LYS A 156 10.44 7.39 4.22
C LYS A 156 9.19 7.48 5.11
N VAL A 157 9.06 6.58 6.07
CA VAL A 157 7.89 6.50 6.96
C VAL A 157 7.82 7.74 7.85
N GLN A 158 8.95 8.16 8.42
CA GLN A 158 9.03 9.38 9.25
C GLN A 158 8.62 10.63 8.48
N ILE A 159 9.07 10.76 7.21
CA ILE A 159 8.68 11.88 6.36
C ILE A 159 7.17 11.89 6.11
N LEU A 160 6.61 10.74 5.72
CA LEU A 160 5.18 10.62 5.43
C LEU A 160 4.32 10.87 6.68
N GLN A 161 4.73 10.36 7.84
CA GLN A 161 4.05 10.62 9.11
C GLN A 161 4.08 12.12 9.49
N GLY A 162 5.24 12.77 9.37
CA GLY A 162 5.37 14.20 9.61
C GLY A 162 4.49 15.04 8.68
N ILE A 163 4.31 14.62 7.42
CA ILE A 163 3.39 15.27 6.47
C ILE A 163 1.94 15.08 6.91
N LEU A 164 1.54 13.88 7.35
CA LEU A 164 0.19 13.62 7.88
C LEU A 164 -0.15 14.50 9.09
N GLU A 165 0.79 14.72 9.98
CA GLU A 165 0.60 15.56 11.16
C GLU A 165 0.48 17.06 10.81
N LYS A 166 1.20 17.48 9.76
CA LYS A 166 1.24 18.88 9.30
C LYS A 166 0.01 19.27 8.50
N VAL A 167 -0.47 18.40 7.64
CA VAL A 167 -1.59 18.66 6.72
C VAL A 167 -2.91 18.27 7.39
N LYS A 168 -3.67 19.27 7.76
CA LYS A 168 -5.02 19.12 8.33
C LYS A 168 -6.09 19.44 7.30
#